data_05813d1e1aefe23f5bb1b0ef1a5283ee
#
_entry.id   05813d1e1aefe23f5bb1b0ef1a5283ee
#
_cell.length_a   1.000
_cell.length_b   1.000
_cell.length_c   1.000
_cell.angle_alpha   90.00
_cell.angle_beta   90.00
_cell.angle_gamma   90.00
#
_symmetry.space_group_name_H-M   'P 1'
#
loop_
_entity.id
_entity.type
_entity.pdbx_description
1 polymer ?
#
loop_
_entity_poly.entity_id
_entity_poly.type
_entity_poly.pdbx_seq_one_letter_code
_entity_poly.pdbx_strand_id
1 'polypeptide(L)'
;MDLCSELSALLREYVGNRTAGLVFCDADGDQISQRDILKHSLHPILKKLGHVRGGLNIFRRFRITELQKADCPPALEHFWSGHAQTHVSERYKKLLQERDYRLEWAEKIGMRFELPKRSIGIPGILIPFKRVS
;
A
#
# COMPACT_ATOMS: atom_id res chain seq x y z
N MET A 1 -11.88 1.75 -1.02
CA MET A 1 -10.61 1.01 -0.81
C MET A 1 -10.77 0.19 0.46
N ASP A 2 -10.43 -1.09 0.40
CA ASP A 2 -10.62 -2.01 1.52
C ASP A 2 -9.27 -2.12 2.23
N LEU A 3 -9.19 -1.60 3.45
CA LEU A 3 -7.98 -1.57 4.28
C LEU A 3 -8.27 -2.23 5.62
N CYS A 4 -7.31 -3.02 6.14
CA CYS A 4 -7.39 -3.49 7.52
C CYS A 4 -7.30 -2.30 8.50
N SER A 5 -7.78 -2.52 9.71
CA SER A 5 -7.84 -1.49 10.76
C SER A 5 -6.47 -0.86 11.05
N GLU A 6 -5.43 -1.68 11.12
CA GLU A 6 -4.05 -1.26 11.37
C GLU A 6 -3.53 -0.30 10.30
N LEU A 7 -3.69 -0.65 9.01
CA LEU A 7 -3.29 0.21 7.90
C LEU A 7 -4.14 1.48 7.81
N SER A 8 -5.43 1.37 8.11
CA SER A 8 -6.33 2.52 8.18
C SER A 8 -5.92 3.52 9.26
N ALA A 9 -5.52 3.03 10.44
CA ALA A 9 -5.03 3.87 11.53
C ALA A 9 -3.72 4.57 11.13
N LEU A 10 -2.78 3.84 10.54
CA LEU A 10 -1.51 4.40 10.04
C LEU A 10 -1.72 5.50 9.01
N LEU A 11 -2.62 5.28 8.04
CA LEU A 11 -2.90 6.29 7.01
C LEU A 11 -3.62 7.51 7.57
N ARG A 12 -4.54 7.34 8.54
CA ARG A 12 -5.18 8.47 9.23
C ARG A 12 -4.17 9.31 9.97
N GLU A 13 -3.25 8.67 10.69
CA GLU A 13 -2.16 9.38 11.37
C GLU A 13 -1.27 10.13 10.37
N TYR A 14 -0.94 9.51 9.24
CA TYR A 14 -0.15 10.13 8.18
C TYR A 14 -0.86 11.33 7.54
N VAL A 15 -2.14 11.20 7.22
CA VAL A 15 -2.93 12.29 6.63
C VAL A 15 -3.15 13.42 7.63
N GLY A 16 -3.30 13.09 8.93
CA GLY A 16 -3.57 14.07 9.97
C GLY A 16 -4.86 14.86 9.70
N ASN A 17 -4.78 16.17 9.83
CA ASN A 17 -5.91 17.09 9.65
C ASN A 17 -6.15 17.54 8.19
N ARG A 18 -5.44 16.96 7.22
CA ARG A 18 -5.64 17.31 5.80
C ARG A 18 -7.00 16.82 5.32
N THR A 19 -7.80 17.74 4.78
CA THR A 19 -9.15 17.45 4.27
C THR A 19 -9.23 17.39 2.75
N ALA A 20 -8.17 17.82 2.05
CA ALA A 20 -8.09 17.84 0.59
C ALA A 20 -6.66 17.60 0.12
N GLY A 21 -6.49 17.35 -1.17
CA GLY A 21 -5.20 17.11 -1.82
C GLY A 21 -4.83 15.62 -1.96
N LEU A 22 -3.62 15.38 -2.41
CA LEU A 22 -3.10 14.02 -2.57
C LEU A 22 -2.69 13.42 -1.22
N VAL A 23 -2.99 12.13 -1.01
CA VAL A 23 -2.55 11.43 0.21
C VAL A 23 -1.02 11.40 0.26
N PHE A 24 -0.38 11.06 -0.85
CA PHE A 24 1.07 11.06 -1.00
C PHE A 24 1.49 12.15 -1.98
N CYS A 25 2.20 13.14 -1.48
CA CYS A 25 2.66 14.29 -2.24
C CYS A 25 4.09 14.67 -1.80
N ASP A 26 4.75 15.49 -2.59
CA ASP A 26 6.01 16.11 -2.23
C ASP A 26 5.80 17.30 -1.26
N ALA A 27 6.86 18.06 -0.98
CA ALA A 27 6.81 19.19 -0.06
C ALA A 27 5.92 20.35 -0.58
N ASP A 28 5.74 20.44 -1.89
CA ASP A 28 4.94 21.48 -2.55
C ASP A 28 3.46 21.04 -2.72
N GLY A 29 3.13 19.81 -2.35
CA GLY A 29 1.80 19.21 -2.50
C GLY A 29 1.57 18.54 -3.85
N ASP A 30 2.58 18.45 -4.69
CA ASP A 30 2.52 17.87 -6.02
C ASP A 30 2.68 16.35 -6.01
N GLN A 31 2.25 15.71 -7.10
CA GLN A 31 2.36 14.27 -7.28
C GLN A 31 3.82 13.82 -7.33
N ILE A 32 4.17 12.88 -6.43
CA ILE A 32 5.49 12.26 -6.44
C ILE A 32 5.62 11.33 -7.65
N SER A 33 6.68 11.49 -8.44
CA SER A 33 6.93 10.59 -9.57
C SER A 33 7.41 9.22 -9.10
N GLN A 34 7.00 8.16 -9.80
CA GLN A 34 7.50 6.80 -9.55
C GLN A 34 9.03 6.73 -9.63
N ARG A 35 9.63 7.45 -10.57
CA ARG A 35 11.08 7.50 -10.77
C ARG A 35 11.79 8.05 -9.55
N ASP A 36 11.24 9.09 -8.94
CA ASP A 36 11.84 9.72 -7.77
C ASP A 36 11.74 8.83 -6.53
N ILE A 37 10.61 8.16 -6.33
CA ILE A 37 10.47 7.14 -5.26
C ILE A 37 11.53 6.05 -5.42
N LEU A 38 11.71 5.53 -6.64
CA LEU A 38 12.70 4.49 -6.89
C LEU A 38 14.12 4.99 -6.64
N LYS A 39 14.48 6.14 -7.22
CA LYS A 39 15.84 6.67 -7.18
C LYS A 39 16.25 7.16 -5.79
N HIS A 40 15.38 7.89 -5.12
CA HIS A 40 15.72 8.61 -3.89
C HIS A 40 15.29 7.90 -2.61
N SER A 41 14.40 6.90 -2.68
CA SER A 41 13.92 6.15 -1.51
C SER A 41 14.23 4.66 -1.60
N LEU A 42 13.64 3.94 -2.55
CA LEU A 42 13.70 2.48 -2.57
C LEU A 42 15.10 1.94 -2.86
N HIS A 43 15.76 2.41 -3.91
CA HIS A 43 17.08 1.89 -4.30
C HIS A 43 18.16 2.12 -3.24
N PRO A 44 18.26 3.29 -2.59
CA PRO A 44 19.20 3.48 -1.47
C PRO A 44 18.95 2.54 -0.30
N ILE A 45 17.67 2.27 0.04
CA ILE A 45 17.32 1.34 1.11
C ILE A 45 17.71 -0.09 0.73
N LEU A 46 17.35 -0.55 -0.47
CA LEU A 46 17.73 -1.88 -0.95
C LEU A 46 19.24 -2.07 -0.96
N LYS A 47 20.00 -1.05 -1.39
CA LYS A 47 21.47 -1.08 -1.36
C LYS A 47 22.02 -1.22 0.06
N LYS A 48 21.48 -0.47 1.03
CA LYS A 48 21.86 -0.59 2.45
C LYS A 48 21.61 -1.98 3.03
N LEU A 49 20.54 -2.63 2.58
CA LEU A 49 20.15 -3.97 3.02
C LEU A 49 20.84 -5.08 2.23
N GLY A 50 21.75 -4.75 1.29
CA GLY A 50 22.44 -5.74 0.47
C GLY A 50 21.57 -6.40 -0.60
N HIS A 51 20.41 -5.83 -0.91
CA HIS A 51 19.49 -6.36 -1.92
C HIS A 51 19.77 -5.76 -3.30
N VAL A 52 19.45 -6.56 -4.33
CA VAL A 52 19.47 -6.09 -5.72
C VAL A 52 18.39 -5.03 -5.96
N ARG A 53 18.60 -4.18 -6.97
CA ARG A 53 17.61 -3.18 -7.37
C ARG A 53 16.31 -3.85 -7.78
N GLY A 54 15.19 -3.30 -7.30
CA GLY A 54 13.85 -3.74 -7.64
C GLY A 54 12.93 -2.56 -7.94
N GLY A 55 11.85 -2.81 -8.68
CA GLY A 55 10.79 -1.83 -8.94
C GLY A 55 9.65 -1.94 -7.92
N LEU A 56 8.68 -1.02 -7.95
CA LEU A 56 7.52 -1.02 -7.03
C LEU A 56 6.64 -2.28 -7.16
N ASN A 57 6.74 -3.01 -8.27
CA ASN A 57 6.03 -4.27 -8.45
C ASN A 57 6.42 -5.37 -7.43
N ILE A 58 7.55 -5.23 -6.73
CA ILE A 58 7.91 -6.16 -5.64
C ILE A 58 6.85 -6.15 -4.53
N PHE A 59 6.30 -4.99 -4.18
CA PHE A 59 5.25 -4.86 -3.16
C PHE A 59 3.94 -5.51 -3.61
N ARG A 60 3.58 -5.34 -4.89
CA ARG A 60 2.41 -6.00 -5.48
C ARG A 60 2.56 -7.52 -5.46
N ARG A 61 3.73 -8.04 -5.87
CA ARG A 61 4.01 -9.49 -5.84
C ARG A 61 3.98 -10.03 -4.41
N PHE A 62 4.60 -9.31 -3.47
CA PHE A 62 4.52 -9.67 -2.06
C PHE A 62 3.07 -9.78 -1.61
N ARG A 63 2.24 -8.75 -1.87
CA ARG A 63 0.83 -8.78 -1.46
C ARG A 63 0.06 -9.93 -2.07
N ILE A 64 0.20 -10.20 -3.36
CA ILE A 64 -0.44 -11.35 -4.02
C ILE A 64 -0.01 -12.67 -3.35
N THR A 65 1.27 -12.85 -3.11
CA THR A 65 1.77 -14.05 -2.42
C THR A 65 1.17 -14.22 -1.03
N GLU A 66 1.06 -13.14 -0.25
CA GLU A 66 0.46 -13.19 1.09
C GLU A 66 -1.06 -13.42 1.06
N LEU A 67 -1.75 -12.92 0.04
CA LEU A 67 -3.17 -13.25 -0.19
C LEU A 67 -3.35 -14.75 -0.46
N GLN A 68 -2.51 -15.33 -1.32
CA GLN A 68 -2.54 -16.76 -1.63
C GLN A 68 -2.20 -17.63 -0.42
N LYS A 69 -1.19 -17.27 0.36
CA LYS A 69 -0.85 -17.98 1.61
C LYS A 69 -1.95 -17.93 2.68
N ALA A 70 -2.81 -16.92 2.61
CA ALA A 70 -3.94 -16.75 3.50
C ALA A 70 -5.22 -17.42 2.99
N ASP A 71 -5.13 -18.20 1.91
CA ASP A 71 -6.28 -18.82 1.25
C ASP A 71 -7.36 -17.80 0.84
N CYS A 72 -6.91 -16.60 0.41
CA CYS A 72 -7.82 -15.56 -0.06
C CYS A 72 -8.60 -16.06 -1.29
N PRO A 73 -9.92 -15.88 -1.34
CA PRO A 73 -10.70 -16.24 -2.52
C PRO A 73 -10.12 -15.60 -3.80
N PRO A 74 -9.90 -16.37 -4.87
CA PRO A 74 -9.27 -15.86 -6.10
C PRO A 74 -9.98 -14.63 -6.69
N ALA A 75 -11.31 -14.54 -6.53
CA ALA A 75 -12.07 -13.39 -6.97
C ALA A 75 -11.70 -12.10 -6.23
N LEU A 76 -11.40 -12.18 -4.92
CA LEU A 76 -10.91 -11.03 -4.13
C LEU A 76 -9.47 -10.68 -4.47
N GLU A 77 -8.59 -11.68 -4.64
CA GLU A 77 -7.21 -11.45 -5.08
C GLU A 77 -7.20 -10.68 -6.40
N HIS A 78 -7.97 -11.12 -7.39
CA HIS A 78 -8.09 -10.45 -8.68
C HIS A 78 -8.68 -9.05 -8.56
N PHE A 79 -9.71 -8.89 -7.71
CA PHE A 79 -10.32 -7.59 -7.44
C PHE A 79 -9.31 -6.59 -6.89
N TRP A 80 -8.57 -6.95 -5.83
CA TRP A 80 -7.60 -6.06 -5.19
C TRP A 80 -6.33 -5.86 -6.00
N SER A 81 -5.92 -6.86 -6.80
CA SER A 81 -4.78 -6.71 -7.68
C SER A 81 -5.09 -5.95 -8.99
N GLY A 82 -6.36 -5.60 -9.23
CA GLY A 82 -6.75 -4.83 -10.43
C GLY A 82 -6.50 -5.59 -11.72
N HIS A 83 -6.54 -6.92 -11.68
CA HIS A 83 -6.47 -7.72 -12.89
C HIS A 83 -7.82 -7.60 -13.60
N ALA A 84 -7.83 -6.98 -14.79
CA ALA A 84 -9.00 -6.97 -15.66
C ALA A 84 -9.33 -8.42 -16.03
N GLN A 85 -10.49 -8.90 -15.58
CA GLN A 85 -11.01 -10.16 -16.09
C GLN A 85 -11.62 -9.91 -17.48
N THR A 86 -11.17 -10.67 -18.47
CA THR A 86 -11.67 -10.62 -19.85
C THR A 86 -13.18 -10.98 -19.92
N HIS A 87 -13.69 -11.65 -18.90
CA HIS A 87 -15.11 -11.90 -18.71
C HIS A 87 -15.49 -11.47 -17.29
N VAL A 88 -16.18 -10.33 -17.19
CA VAL A 88 -16.75 -9.84 -15.92
C VAL A 88 -17.86 -10.80 -15.51
N SER A 89 -17.48 -11.82 -14.72
CA SER A 89 -18.47 -12.74 -14.18
C SER A 89 -19.41 -11.98 -13.24
N GLU A 90 -20.68 -12.44 -13.16
CA GLU A 90 -21.67 -11.96 -12.18
C GLU A 90 -21.11 -11.88 -10.75
N ARG A 91 -20.21 -12.79 -10.40
CA ARG A 91 -19.51 -12.85 -9.12
C ARG A 91 -18.61 -11.63 -8.88
N TYR A 92 -17.97 -11.06 -9.92
CA TYR A 92 -17.15 -9.85 -9.78
C TYR A 92 -18.02 -8.61 -9.55
N LYS A 93 -19.15 -8.51 -10.25
CA LYS A 93 -20.12 -7.44 -10.04
C LYS A 93 -20.66 -7.46 -8.60
N LYS A 94 -20.92 -8.66 -8.08
CA LYS A 94 -21.40 -8.85 -6.71
C LYS A 94 -20.37 -8.40 -5.68
N LEU A 95 -19.08 -8.69 -5.88
CA LEU A 95 -18.00 -8.23 -4.99
C LEU A 95 -17.92 -6.71 -4.87
N LEU A 96 -18.26 -5.96 -5.92
CA LEU A 96 -18.31 -4.49 -5.84
C LEU A 96 -19.31 -4.02 -4.79
N GLN A 97 -20.43 -4.74 -4.62
CA GLN A 97 -21.50 -4.41 -3.70
C GLN A 97 -21.27 -4.97 -2.29
N GLU A 98 -20.54 -6.08 -2.15
CA GLU A 98 -20.28 -6.77 -0.87
C GLU A 98 -19.09 -6.13 -0.12
N ARG A 99 -19.23 -4.87 0.30
CA ARG A 99 -18.18 -4.14 1.00
C ARG A 99 -17.77 -4.80 2.32
N ASP A 100 -18.74 -5.26 3.11
CA ASP A 100 -18.47 -5.83 4.44
C ASP A 100 -17.69 -7.13 4.33
N TYR A 101 -18.03 -7.99 3.37
CA TYR A 101 -17.27 -9.19 3.05
C TYR A 101 -15.81 -8.88 2.67
N ARG A 102 -15.58 -7.84 1.86
CA ARG A 102 -14.21 -7.43 1.50
C ARG A 102 -13.44 -6.86 2.69
N LEU A 103 -14.10 -6.11 3.58
CA LEU A 103 -13.47 -5.56 4.78
C LEU A 103 -13.13 -6.67 5.78
N GLU A 104 -14.01 -7.66 5.97
CA GLU A 104 -13.72 -8.84 6.80
C GLU A 104 -12.46 -9.56 6.32
N TRP A 105 -12.35 -9.82 5.03
CA TRP A 105 -11.15 -10.43 4.45
C TRP A 105 -9.92 -9.54 4.55
N ALA A 106 -10.05 -8.23 4.36
CA ALA A 106 -8.94 -7.29 4.53
C ALA A 106 -8.41 -7.31 5.97
N GLU A 107 -9.31 -7.39 6.96
CA GLU A 107 -8.96 -7.50 8.37
C GLU A 107 -8.30 -8.84 8.70
N LYS A 108 -8.91 -9.95 8.26
CA LYS A 108 -8.38 -11.31 8.45
C LYS A 108 -6.95 -11.45 7.92
N ILE A 109 -6.65 -10.88 6.76
CA ILE A 109 -5.33 -10.96 6.15
C ILE A 109 -4.36 -9.98 6.80
N GLY A 110 -4.81 -8.78 7.14
CA GLY A 110 -3.95 -7.73 7.69
C GLY A 110 -2.83 -7.27 6.75
N MET A 111 -1.78 -6.68 7.29
CA MET A 111 -0.61 -6.23 6.52
C MET A 111 0.38 -7.36 6.18
N ARG A 112 0.40 -8.42 6.98
CA ARG A 112 1.36 -9.55 6.86
C ARG A 112 2.82 -9.18 7.08
N PHE A 113 3.07 -8.05 7.68
CA PHE A 113 4.39 -7.64 8.18
C PHE A 113 4.21 -6.76 9.40
N GLU A 114 5.20 -6.74 10.27
CA GLU A 114 5.20 -5.87 11.44
C GLU A 114 5.85 -4.53 11.09
N LEU A 115 5.21 -3.45 11.52
CA LEU A 115 5.85 -2.15 11.49
C LEU A 115 6.85 -2.04 12.64
N PRO A 116 8.02 -1.43 12.41
CA PRO A 116 8.95 -1.17 13.50
C PRO A 116 8.23 -0.34 14.58
N LYS A 117 8.32 -0.79 15.83
CA LYS A 117 7.80 -0.03 16.97
C LYS A 117 8.46 1.34 16.97
N ARG A 118 7.66 2.40 16.85
CA ARG A 118 8.16 3.77 16.97
C ARG A 118 8.77 3.92 18.36
N SER A 119 10.04 4.24 18.44
CA SER A 119 10.63 4.71 19.69
C SER A 119 9.91 6.02 20.05
N ILE A 120 9.20 6.01 21.18
CA ILE A 120 8.56 7.20 21.74
C ILE A 120 9.68 8.23 21.93
N GLY A 121 9.72 9.29 21.14
CA GLY A 121 10.74 10.34 21.25
C GLY A 121 11.30 10.89 19.94
N ILE A 122 11.08 10.23 18.82
CA ILE A 122 11.41 10.84 17.53
C ILE A 122 10.07 11.22 16.89
N PRO A 123 9.72 12.53 16.80
CA PRO A 123 8.61 12.95 15.95
C PRO A 123 8.85 12.31 14.59
N GLY A 124 7.86 11.61 14.06
CA GLY A 124 8.01 10.93 12.79
C GLY A 124 8.64 11.91 11.80
N ILE A 125 9.89 11.69 11.47
CA ILE A 125 10.51 12.38 10.34
C ILE A 125 9.80 11.79 9.13
N LEU A 126 8.65 12.39 8.80
CA LEU A 126 8.20 12.46 7.45
C LEU A 126 9.33 13.18 6.75
N ILE A 127 10.26 12.44 6.17
CA ILE A 127 11.31 13.04 5.36
C ILE A 127 10.53 13.72 4.24
N PRO A 128 10.40 15.06 4.25
CA PRO A 128 9.77 15.73 3.14
C PRO A 128 10.61 15.35 1.92
N PHE A 129 9.96 14.87 0.90
CA PHE A 129 10.62 14.48 -0.34
C PHE A 129 11.20 15.76 -0.94
N LYS A 130 12.45 16.09 -0.61
CA LYS A 130 13.14 17.23 -1.20
C LYS A 130 13.40 16.91 -2.66
N ARG A 131 12.77 17.65 -3.56
CA ARG A 131 13.19 17.73 -4.95
C ARG A 131 14.64 18.20 -4.95
N VAL A 132 15.57 17.36 -5.36
CA VAL A 132 16.93 17.77 -5.66
C VAL A 132 16.87 18.34 -7.08
N SER A 133 17.03 19.65 -7.18
CA SER A 133 17.19 20.41 -8.44
C SER A 133 18.34 19.85 -9.24
#